data_26d96e94d92db40fe75893a204a0dd7c
#
_entry.id   26d96e94d92db40fe75893a204a0dd7c
#
_cell.length_a   1.000
_cell.length_b   1.000
_cell.length_c   1.000
_cell.angle_alpha   90.00
_cell.angle_beta   90.00
_cell.angle_gamma   90.00
#
_symmetry.space_group_name_H-M   'P 1'
#
loop_
_entity.id
_entity.type
_entity.pdbx_description
1 polymer ?
#
loop_
_entity_poly.entity_id
_entity_poly.type
_entity_poly.pdbx_seq_one_letter_code
_entity_poly.pdbx_strand_id
1 'polypeptide(L)'
;VRAAQYIAARRRGEPEEKLFDSCGQGIKEILCMERGALGGQDDCLKESWQRITRRMSRVGAAIRNVEDIRNTRRAIEKEMETFHDTVKIISRQQLGWYFRLRETLTCQYVYLSAMEDYVNHGGLSRGSSMYTDSRGVLPAPSLPDRFRYRLDDGLHADEIQEVGYSQGKCSFYWRKVHPIPDIDDFFENVWRDFRKNKNIY
;
A
#
# COMPACT_ATOMS: atom_id res chain seq x y z
N VAL A 1 14.07 -2.42 -28.50
CA VAL A 1 13.75 -2.66 -29.92
C VAL A 1 12.43 -3.42 -30.05
N ARG A 2 12.22 -4.61 -29.43
CA ARG A 2 10.98 -5.40 -29.58
C ARG A 2 9.70 -4.67 -29.09
N ALA A 3 9.79 -3.92 -27.99
CA ALA A 3 8.65 -3.14 -27.50
C ALA A 3 8.24 -2.03 -28.47
N ALA A 4 9.21 -1.33 -29.06
CA ALA A 4 8.97 -0.31 -30.07
C ALA A 4 8.38 -0.90 -31.36
N GLN A 5 8.88 -2.05 -31.81
CA GLN A 5 8.34 -2.78 -32.97
C GLN A 5 6.89 -3.25 -32.69
N TYR A 6 6.60 -3.76 -31.48
CA TYR A 6 5.25 -4.17 -31.09
C TYR A 6 4.30 -2.98 -31.07
N ILE A 7 4.73 -1.83 -30.54
CA ILE A 7 3.91 -0.61 -30.49
C ILE A 7 3.67 -0.09 -31.92
N ALA A 8 4.69 -0.09 -32.78
CA ALA A 8 4.56 0.36 -34.18
C ALA A 8 3.68 -0.58 -35.04
N ALA A 9 3.70 -1.87 -34.79
CA ALA A 9 2.90 -2.85 -35.51
C ALA A 9 1.40 -2.84 -35.11
N ARG A 10 1.05 -2.26 -33.96
CA ARG A 10 -0.36 -2.08 -33.57
C ARG A 10 -0.94 -0.88 -34.30
N ARG A 11 -1.85 -1.13 -35.22
CA ARG A 11 -2.75 -0.08 -35.73
C ARG A 11 -3.57 0.42 -34.54
N ARG A 12 -3.24 1.60 -34.05
CA ARG A 12 -4.06 2.33 -33.08
C ARG A 12 -5.10 3.08 -33.90
N GLY A 13 -6.38 2.86 -33.62
CA GLY A 13 -7.42 3.78 -34.04
C GLY A 13 -7.18 5.18 -33.44
N GLU A 14 -7.79 6.18 -33.96
CA GLU A 14 -7.80 7.49 -33.32
C GLU A 14 -8.36 7.34 -31.91
N PRO A 15 -7.76 8.01 -30.91
CA PRO A 15 -8.26 7.97 -29.55
C PRO A 15 -9.69 8.50 -29.52
N GLU A 16 -10.57 7.83 -28.78
CA GLU A 16 -11.94 8.31 -28.60
C GLU A 16 -11.93 9.70 -27.95
N GLU A 17 -12.83 10.59 -28.42
CA GLU A 17 -12.97 11.94 -27.89
C GLU A 17 -13.17 11.97 -26.37
N LYS A 18 -13.94 11.01 -25.85
CA LYS A 18 -14.13 10.79 -24.40
C LYS A 18 -12.83 10.57 -23.61
N LEU A 19 -11.79 10.01 -24.25
CA LEU A 19 -10.50 9.83 -23.62
C LEU A 19 -9.80 11.17 -23.38
N PHE A 20 -9.89 12.09 -24.36
CA PHE A 20 -9.33 13.43 -24.22
C PHE A 20 -10.08 14.25 -23.16
N ASP A 21 -11.40 14.12 -23.07
CA ASP A 21 -12.19 14.77 -22.03
C ASP A 21 -11.82 14.25 -20.63
N SER A 22 -11.66 12.95 -20.48
CA SER A 22 -11.21 12.33 -19.23
C SER A 22 -9.80 12.78 -18.85
N CYS A 23 -8.86 12.81 -19.78
CA CYS A 23 -7.51 13.34 -19.54
C CYS A 23 -7.53 14.83 -19.18
N GLY A 24 -8.36 15.62 -19.87
CA GLY A 24 -8.54 17.05 -19.60
C GLY A 24 -9.06 17.30 -18.19
N GLN A 25 -9.98 16.48 -17.71
CA GLN A 25 -10.49 16.56 -16.34
C GLN A 25 -9.39 16.23 -15.32
N GLY A 26 -8.62 15.17 -15.52
CA GLY A 26 -7.49 14.82 -14.66
C GLY A 26 -6.43 15.92 -14.58
N ILE A 27 -6.13 16.59 -15.70
CA ILE A 27 -5.21 17.74 -15.73
C ILE A 27 -5.77 18.90 -14.89
N LYS A 28 -7.06 19.21 -15.02
CA LYS A 28 -7.72 20.26 -14.23
C LYS A 28 -7.63 19.96 -12.72
N GLU A 29 -7.86 18.74 -12.34
CA GLU A 29 -7.74 18.30 -10.93
C GLU A 29 -6.32 18.50 -10.39
N ILE A 30 -5.29 18.10 -11.15
CA ILE A 30 -3.88 18.31 -10.79
C ILE A 30 -3.56 19.80 -10.65
N LEU A 31 -4.03 20.63 -11.57
CA LEU A 31 -3.83 22.08 -11.50
C LEU A 31 -4.56 22.73 -10.32
N CYS A 32 -5.73 22.24 -9.95
CA CYS A 32 -6.44 22.67 -8.75
C CYS A 32 -5.66 22.28 -7.48
N MET A 33 -5.13 21.07 -7.42
CA MET A 33 -4.28 20.62 -6.32
C MET A 33 -3.00 21.45 -6.20
N GLU A 34 -2.34 21.77 -7.32
CA GLU A 34 -1.16 22.64 -7.33
C GLU A 34 -1.47 24.01 -6.74
N ARG A 35 -2.54 24.66 -7.20
CA ARG A 35 -2.95 25.96 -6.71
C ARG A 35 -3.29 25.95 -5.22
N GLY A 36 -3.98 24.92 -4.76
CA GLY A 36 -4.31 24.74 -3.35
C GLY A 36 -3.10 24.44 -2.45
N ALA A 37 -2.08 23.80 -3.01
CA ALA A 37 -0.86 23.47 -2.28
C ALA A 37 0.07 24.67 -2.10
N LEU A 38 0.13 25.61 -3.06
CA LEU A 38 0.96 26.81 -3.03
C LEU A 38 0.50 27.79 -1.94
N GLY A 39 1.45 28.52 -1.35
CA GLY A 39 1.20 29.55 -0.35
C GLY A 39 1.66 29.20 1.06
N GLY A 40 2.48 28.17 1.21
CA GLY A 40 3.17 27.86 2.46
C GLY A 40 4.19 28.95 2.79
N GLN A 41 4.34 29.25 4.08
CA GLN A 41 5.37 30.17 4.60
C GLN A 41 6.60 29.43 5.12
N ASP A 42 6.39 28.17 5.57
CA ASP A 42 7.41 27.30 6.15
C ASP A 42 7.51 25.98 5.40
N ASP A 43 8.64 25.29 5.51
CA ASP A 43 8.87 23.96 4.91
C ASP A 43 8.17 22.84 5.71
N CYS A 44 6.84 22.85 5.71
CA CYS A 44 6.04 21.84 6.40
C CYS A 44 6.14 20.45 5.75
N LEU A 45 6.63 20.34 4.51
CA LEU A 45 6.84 19.06 3.82
C LEU A 45 7.86 18.20 4.53
N LYS A 46 9.00 18.77 4.92
CA LYS A 46 10.09 18.05 5.60
C LYS A 46 9.63 17.51 6.95
N GLU A 47 8.94 18.32 7.72
CA GLU A 47 8.39 17.91 9.00
C GLU A 47 7.34 16.81 8.86
N SER A 48 6.43 16.98 7.91
CA SER A 48 5.41 15.96 7.58
C SER A 48 6.06 14.65 7.15
N TRP A 49 7.08 14.71 6.31
CA TRP A 49 7.84 13.52 5.88
C TRP A 49 8.49 12.80 7.06
N GLN A 50 9.17 13.52 7.94
CA GLN A 50 9.78 12.93 9.12
C GLN A 50 8.75 12.31 10.07
N ARG A 51 7.62 12.97 10.27
CA ARG A 51 6.52 12.49 11.11
C ARG A 51 5.94 11.17 10.59
N ILE A 52 5.60 11.11 9.30
CA ILE A 52 5.01 9.89 8.70
C ILE A 52 6.00 8.72 8.68
N THR A 53 7.28 8.98 8.43
CA THR A 53 8.32 7.95 8.43
C THR A 53 8.52 7.36 9.82
N ARG A 54 8.67 8.22 10.86
CA ARG A 54 8.79 7.76 12.24
C ARG A 54 7.56 6.98 12.71
N ARG A 55 6.37 7.38 12.29
CA ARG A 55 5.12 6.70 12.60
C ARG A 55 5.13 5.27 12.10
N MET A 56 5.47 5.03 10.83
CA MET A 56 5.52 3.69 10.27
C MET A 56 6.66 2.85 10.86
N SER A 57 7.81 3.44 11.16
CA SER A 57 8.91 2.75 11.84
C SER A 57 8.51 2.26 13.23
N ARG A 58 7.55 2.92 13.88
CA ARG A 58 7.05 2.51 15.21
C ARG A 58 5.94 1.48 15.13
N VAL A 59 4.96 1.66 14.22
CA VAL A 59 3.71 0.89 14.23
C VAL A 59 3.74 -0.27 13.25
N GLY A 60 4.36 -0.07 12.08
CA GLY A 60 4.45 -1.07 11.01
C GLY A 60 5.74 -1.92 11.03
N ALA A 61 6.58 -1.79 12.08
CA ALA A 61 7.84 -2.52 12.22
C ALA A 61 7.62 -4.01 12.56
N ALA A 62 8.69 -4.69 12.96
CA ALA A 62 8.64 -6.12 13.32
C ALA A 62 7.76 -6.41 14.54
N ILE A 63 7.77 -5.53 15.55
CA ILE A 63 6.92 -5.66 16.74
C ILE A 63 5.69 -4.75 16.55
N ARG A 64 4.53 -5.37 16.57
CA ARG A 64 3.25 -4.73 16.22
C ARG A 64 2.24 -4.88 17.34
N ASN A 65 1.54 -3.80 17.62
CA ASN A 65 0.36 -3.81 18.48
C ASN A 65 -0.87 -3.49 17.66
N VAL A 66 -1.92 -4.30 17.75
CA VAL A 66 -3.12 -4.19 16.92
C VAL A 66 -3.87 -2.89 17.20
N GLU A 67 -3.93 -2.46 18.45
CA GLU A 67 -4.60 -1.20 18.82
C GLU A 67 -3.84 0.02 18.28
N ASP A 68 -2.51 0.01 18.35
CA ASP A 68 -1.67 1.05 17.75
C ASP A 68 -1.85 1.10 16.22
N ILE A 69 -1.98 -0.05 15.55
CA ILE A 69 -2.28 -0.14 14.11
C ILE A 69 -3.61 0.51 13.81
N ARG A 70 -4.68 0.16 14.53
CA ARG A 70 -6.03 0.72 14.35
C ARG A 70 -6.07 2.22 14.54
N ASN A 71 -5.50 2.69 15.63
CA ASN A 71 -5.49 4.11 15.97
C ASN A 71 -4.68 4.91 14.96
N THR A 72 -3.54 4.38 14.53
CA THR A 72 -2.69 5.03 13.52
C THR A 72 -3.37 5.05 12.15
N ARG A 73 -4.02 3.96 11.73
CA ARG A 73 -4.78 3.90 10.48
C ARG A 73 -5.87 4.97 10.44
N ARG A 74 -6.67 5.08 11.53
CA ARG A 74 -7.72 6.11 11.63
C ARG A 74 -7.14 7.54 11.61
N ALA A 75 -5.99 7.75 12.23
CA ALA A 75 -5.31 9.05 12.19
C ALA A 75 -4.82 9.40 10.78
N ILE A 76 -4.31 8.42 10.03
CA ILE A 76 -3.91 8.60 8.64
C ILE A 76 -5.11 8.91 7.75
N GLU A 77 -6.23 8.23 7.93
CA GLU A 77 -7.47 8.48 7.20
C GLU A 77 -7.91 9.93 7.31
N LYS A 78 -7.95 10.47 8.53
CA LYS A 78 -8.24 11.89 8.78
C LYS A 78 -7.20 12.82 8.17
N GLU A 79 -5.91 12.45 8.24
CA GLU A 79 -4.82 13.23 7.65
C GLU A 79 -4.93 13.28 6.13
N MET A 80 -5.37 12.18 5.48
CA MET A 80 -5.61 12.15 4.04
C MET A 80 -6.80 13.03 3.63
N GLU A 81 -7.87 13.06 4.42
CA GLU A 81 -9.04 13.94 4.19
C GLU A 81 -8.67 15.42 4.21
N THR A 82 -7.79 15.82 5.14
CA THR A 82 -7.37 17.22 5.31
C THR A 82 -6.04 17.55 4.64
N PHE A 83 -5.46 16.64 3.88
CA PHE A 83 -4.11 16.77 3.31
C PHE A 83 -3.91 18.06 2.52
N HIS A 84 -4.85 18.39 1.65
CA HIS A 84 -4.78 19.56 0.79
C HIS A 84 -4.88 20.88 1.54
N ASP A 85 -5.48 20.87 2.72
CA ASP A 85 -5.63 22.06 3.57
C ASP A 85 -4.44 22.26 4.49
N THR A 86 -3.84 21.17 4.97
CA THR A 86 -2.80 21.17 6.00
C THR A 86 -1.39 21.13 5.46
N VAL A 87 -1.16 20.50 4.31
CA VAL A 87 0.16 20.41 3.69
C VAL A 87 0.28 21.46 2.60
N LYS A 88 1.19 22.41 2.79
CA LYS A 88 1.45 23.49 1.84
C LYS A 88 2.91 23.44 1.37
N ILE A 89 3.14 23.99 0.19
CA ILE A 89 4.46 24.11 -0.43
C ILE A 89 4.82 25.58 -0.68
N ILE A 90 6.09 25.88 -0.62
CA ILE A 90 6.63 27.24 -0.82
C ILE A 90 6.76 27.55 -2.31
N SER A 91 7.08 26.54 -3.11
CA SER A 91 7.35 26.69 -4.55
C SER A 91 6.91 25.47 -5.35
N ARG A 92 6.74 25.66 -6.66
CA ARG A 92 6.43 24.59 -7.62
C ARG A 92 7.47 23.48 -7.68
N GLN A 93 8.74 23.78 -7.34
CA GLN A 93 9.80 22.77 -7.29
C GLN A 93 9.54 21.68 -6.24
N GLN A 94 8.75 21.99 -5.22
CA GLN A 94 8.37 21.04 -4.18
C GLN A 94 7.17 20.16 -4.55
N LEU A 95 6.53 20.41 -5.71
CA LEU A 95 5.30 19.71 -6.09
C LEU A 95 5.48 18.19 -6.20
N GLY A 96 6.62 17.74 -6.71
CA GLY A 96 6.94 16.30 -6.75
C GLY A 96 7.00 15.65 -5.37
N TRP A 97 7.57 16.35 -4.39
CA TRP A 97 7.60 15.89 -3.00
C TRP A 97 6.23 15.92 -2.33
N TYR A 98 5.40 16.90 -2.66
CA TYR A 98 4.02 16.99 -2.19
C TYR A 98 3.19 15.78 -2.63
N PHE A 99 3.22 15.43 -3.92
CA PHE A 99 2.52 14.24 -4.40
C PHE A 99 3.09 12.96 -3.82
N ARG A 100 4.42 12.85 -3.69
CA ARG A 100 5.07 11.70 -3.07
C ARG A 100 4.67 11.52 -1.61
N LEU A 101 4.53 12.61 -0.87
CA LEU A 101 4.04 12.57 0.50
C LEU A 101 2.61 12.03 0.57
N ARG A 102 1.73 12.51 -0.29
CA ARG A 102 0.34 12.02 -0.40
C ARG A 102 0.28 10.52 -0.74
N GLU A 103 1.03 10.09 -1.72
CA GLU A 103 1.11 8.66 -2.09
C GLU A 103 1.65 7.81 -0.94
N THR A 104 2.64 8.29 -0.22
CA THR A 104 3.19 7.59 0.95
C THR A 104 2.14 7.46 2.06
N LEU A 105 1.32 8.47 2.30
CA LEU A 105 0.19 8.36 3.23
C LEU A 105 -0.82 7.30 2.78
N THR A 106 -1.15 7.27 1.50
CA THR A 106 -2.02 6.23 0.92
C THR A 106 -1.41 4.84 1.12
N CYS A 107 -0.12 4.66 0.83
CA CYS A 107 0.56 3.40 1.08
C CYS A 107 0.52 3.00 2.56
N GLN A 108 0.77 3.91 3.48
CA GLN A 108 0.68 3.65 4.91
C GLN A 108 -0.72 3.20 5.33
N TYR A 109 -1.74 3.87 4.83
CA TYR A 109 -3.14 3.50 5.06
C TYR A 109 -3.43 2.08 4.58
N VAL A 110 -3.02 1.75 3.36
CA VAL A 110 -3.21 0.42 2.77
C VAL A 110 -2.48 -0.67 3.57
N TYR A 111 -1.22 -0.45 3.92
CA TYR A 111 -0.45 -1.40 4.72
C TYR A 111 -1.05 -1.65 6.10
N LEU A 112 -1.42 -0.59 6.82
CA LEU A 112 -2.02 -0.75 8.15
C LEU A 112 -3.40 -1.38 8.08
N SER A 113 -4.18 -1.08 7.03
CA SER A 113 -5.46 -1.73 6.77
C SER A 113 -5.30 -3.24 6.51
N ALA A 114 -4.29 -3.62 5.72
CA ALA A 114 -3.96 -5.03 5.49
C ALA A 114 -3.52 -5.75 6.76
N MET A 115 -2.70 -5.10 7.60
CA MET A 115 -2.29 -5.65 8.88
C MET A 115 -3.48 -5.86 9.84
N GLU A 116 -4.41 -4.91 9.88
CA GLU A 116 -5.62 -5.02 10.68
C GLU A 116 -6.53 -6.14 10.15
N ASP A 117 -6.73 -6.23 8.84
CA ASP A 117 -7.51 -7.30 8.21
C ASP A 117 -6.90 -8.68 8.50
N TYR A 118 -5.57 -8.83 8.38
CA TYR A 118 -4.87 -10.07 8.71
C TYR A 118 -5.18 -10.56 10.13
N VAL A 119 -5.10 -9.67 11.12
CA VAL A 119 -5.40 -10.03 12.51
C VAL A 119 -6.88 -10.31 12.73
N ASN A 120 -7.77 -9.56 12.06
CA ASN A 120 -9.22 -9.77 12.16
C ASN A 120 -9.63 -11.14 11.56
N HIS A 121 -8.85 -11.67 10.61
CA HIS A 121 -9.02 -13.02 10.07
C HIS A 121 -8.32 -14.11 10.89
N GLY A 122 -7.86 -13.78 12.09
CA GLY A 122 -7.23 -14.74 13.00
C GLY A 122 -5.71 -14.87 12.84
N GLY A 123 -5.11 -14.04 11.99
CA GLY A 123 -3.65 -14.03 11.80
C GLY A 123 -2.88 -13.70 13.07
N LEU A 124 -1.79 -14.41 13.31
CA LEU A 124 -0.93 -14.32 14.47
C LEU A 124 0.51 -13.96 14.07
N SER A 125 1.44 -14.03 15.03
CA SER A 125 2.85 -13.71 14.80
C SER A 125 3.49 -14.71 13.85
N ARG A 126 4.04 -14.22 12.73
CA ARG A 126 4.58 -15.03 11.65
C ARG A 126 5.77 -14.36 10.96
N GLY A 127 6.78 -15.15 10.63
CA GLY A 127 7.94 -14.65 9.90
C GLY A 127 8.63 -13.50 10.64
N SER A 128 8.74 -12.35 10.01
CA SER A 128 9.37 -11.15 10.58
C SER A 128 8.40 -10.25 11.37
N SER A 129 7.18 -10.72 11.64
CA SER A 129 6.12 -9.93 12.28
C SER A 129 5.68 -10.56 13.60
N MET A 130 5.92 -9.87 14.70
CA MET A 130 5.45 -10.24 16.03
C MET A 130 4.28 -9.34 16.42
N TYR A 131 3.07 -9.89 16.44
CA TYR A 131 1.89 -9.23 16.97
C TYR A 131 1.79 -9.49 18.48
N THR A 132 1.81 -8.42 19.27
CA THR A 132 1.70 -8.52 20.73
C THR A 132 0.31 -8.97 21.15
N ASP A 133 0.24 -9.99 22.01
CA ASP A 133 -0.99 -10.54 22.57
C ASP A 133 -0.75 -10.93 24.04
N SER A 134 -1.48 -10.31 24.96
CA SER A 134 -1.36 -10.57 26.39
C SER A 134 -1.64 -12.01 26.81
N ARG A 135 -2.36 -12.76 25.97
CA ARG A 135 -2.68 -14.19 26.19
C ARG A 135 -1.56 -15.13 25.76
N GLY A 136 -0.51 -14.57 25.17
CA GLY A 136 0.60 -15.34 24.63
C GLY A 136 1.73 -15.60 25.61
N VAL A 137 2.85 -16.09 25.08
CA VAL A 137 4.08 -16.38 25.81
C VAL A 137 5.10 -15.26 25.65
N LEU A 138 6.04 -15.14 26.57
CA LEU A 138 7.19 -14.26 26.43
C LEU A 138 8.29 -14.93 25.60
N PRO A 139 8.94 -14.20 24.66
CA PRO A 139 10.11 -14.72 23.93
C PRO A 139 11.27 -15.10 24.85
N ALA A 140 11.42 -14.36 25.94
CA ALA A 140 12.39 -14.66 27.01
C ALA A 140 11.84 -14.22 28.37
N PRO A 141 12.11 -14.93 29.46
CA PRO A 141 11.56 -14.62 30.80
C PRO A 141 11.95 -13.24 31.34
N SER A 142 13.05 -12.67 30.87
CA SER A 142 13.54 -11.35 31.28
C SER A 142 12.84 -10.19 30.60
N LEU A 143 11.99 -10.45 29.59
CA LEU A 143 11.30 -9.39 28.85
C LEU A 143 10.02 -8.95 29.57
N PRO A 144 9.64 -7.67 29.46
CA PRO A 144 8.37 -7.17 29.96
C PRO A 144 7.16 -7.83 29.27
N ASP A 145 6.04 -7.93 29.98
CA ASP A 145 4.79 -8.55 29.51
C ASP A 145 4.23 -7.95 28.20
N ARG A 146 4.55 -6.72 27.88
CA ARG A 146 4.17 -6.11 26.61
C ARG A 146 4.73 -6.82 25.37
N PHE A 147 5.70 -7.72 25.53
CA PHE A 147 6.27 -8.53 24.44
C PHE A 147 5.67 -9.93 24.36
N ARG A 148 4.60 -10.22 25.10
CA ARG A 148 3.86 -11.45 24.92
C ARG A 148 3.29 -11.55 23.52
N TYR A 149 3.35 -12.72 22.92
CA TYR A 149 2.87 -12.98 21.59
C TYR A 149 2.34 -14.40 21.46
N ARG A 150 1.46 -14.64 20.50
CA ARG A 150 1.07 -15.97 20.05
C ARG A 150 1.69 -16.24 18.68
N LEU A 151 2.28 -17.43 18.57
CA LEU A 151 2.83 -17.89 17.29
C LEU A 151 1.70 -18.29 16.35
N ASP A 152 1.91 -18.06 15.05
CA ASP A 152 1.02 -18.52 13.99
C ASP A 152 0.86 -20.06 14.07
N ASP A 153 -0.38 -20.52 14.00
CA ASP A 153 -0.78 -21.93 14.03
C ASP A 153 -0.94 -22.53 12.63
N GLY A 154 -0.65 -21.77 11.59
CA GLY A 154 -0.77 -22.18 10.19
C GLY A 154 -2.14 -21.96 9.58
N LEU A 155 -3.05 -21.23 10.24
CA LEU A 155 -4.41 -20.97 9.72
C LEU A 155 -4.42 -20.47 8.28
N HIS A 156 -3.48 -19.57 7.93
CA HIS A 156 -3.35 -18.98 6.60
C HIS A 156 -2.08 -19.44 5.86
N ALA A 157 -1.59 -20.67 6.12
CA ALA A 157 -0.34 -21.13 5.52
C ALA A 157 -0.42 -21.29 4.00
N ASP A 158 -1.59 -21.60 3.48
CA ASP A 158 -1.87 -21.81 2.06
C ASP A 158 -2.69 -20.66 1.42
N GLU A 159 -2.72 -19.50 2.05
CA GLU A 159 -3.47 -18.34 1.57
C GLU A 159 -2.60 -17.11 1.36
N ILE A 160 -3.02 -16.29 0.40
CA ILE A 160 -2.45 -14.97 0.11
C ILE A 160 -3.53 -13.93 0.34
N GLN A 161 -3.22 -12.93 1.14
CA GLN A 161 -4.02 -11.72 1.26
C GLN A 161 -3.67 -10.75 0.13
N GLU A 162 -4.66 -10.33 -0.62
CA GLU A 162 -4.56 -9.29 -1.63
C GLU A 162 -5.37 -8.07 -1.19
N VAL A 163 -4.83 -6.89 -1.45
CA VAL A 163 -5.47 -5.62 -1.07
C VAL A 163 -5.70 -4.79 -2.31
N GLY A 164 -6.97 -4.48 -2.58
CA GLY A 164 -7.37 -3.45 -3.54
C GLY A 164 -7.57 -2.10 -2.84
N TYR A 165 -7.19 -1.01 -3.50
CA TYR A 165 -7.49 0.34 -3.04
C TYR A 165 -8.16 1.14 -4.14
N SER A 166 -9.36 1.63 -3.87
CA SER A 166 -10.14 2.44 -4.81
C SER A 166 -11.02 3.43 -4.05
N GLN A 167 -11.11 4.66 -4.54
CA GLN A 167 -11.97 5.71 -4.00
C GLN A 167 -11.82 5.92 -2.47
N GLY A 168 -10.58 5.88 -1.98
CA GLY A 168 -10.28 6.08 -0.56
C GLY A 168 -10.51 4.85 0.35
N LYS A 169 -10.90 3.70 -0.20
CA LYS A 169 -11.24 2.50 0.56
C LYS A 169 -10.40 1.31 0.16
N CYS A 170 -10.06 0.47 1.14
CA CYS A 170 -9.44 -0.83 0.93
C CYS A 170 -10.50 -1.92 0.80
N SER A 171 -10.25 -2.87 -0.07
CA SER A 171 -10.95 -4.15 -0.19
C SER A 171 -9.94 -5.27 -0.04
N PHE A 172 -10.34 -6.38 0.60
CA PHE A 172 -9.44 -7.48 0.92
C PHE A 172 -9.96 -8.75 0.27
N TYR A 173 -9.04 -9.52 -0.29
CA TYR A 173 -9.32 -10.80 -0.93
C TYR A 173 -8.34 -11.83 -0.39
N TRP A 174 -8.85 -13.00 -0.01
CA TRP A 174 -8.06 -14.12 0.44
C TRP A 174 -8.20 -15.23 -0.58
N ARG A 175 -7.10 -15.65 -1.16
CA ARG A 175 -7.09 -16.73 -2.14
C ARG A 175 -6.05 -17.78 -1.78
N LYS A 176 -6.29 -18.99 -2.22
CA LYS A 176 -5.33 -20.08 -2.06
C LYS A 176 -4.06 -19.83 -2.87
N VAL A 177 -2.94 -20.22 -2.27
CA VAL A 177 -1.64 -20.26 -2.96
C VAL A 177 -1.70 -21.32 -4.05
N HIS A 178 -1.29 -20.98 -5.26
CA HIS A 178 -1.05 -21.96 -6.28
C HIS A 178 0.27 -22.67 -6.00
N PRO A 179 0.28 -24.00 -5.84
CA PRO A 179 1.53 -24.74 -5.65
C PRO A 179 2.42 -24.56 -6.88
N ILE A 180 3.70 -24.34 -6.63
CA ILE A 180 4.69 -24.34 -7.72
C ILE A 180 4.80 -25.79 -8.20
N PRO A 181 4.49 -26.09 -9.49
CA PRO A 181 4.63 -27.43 -10.01
C PRO A 181 6.10 -27.86 -9.96
N ASP A 182 6.35 -29.11 -9.70
CA ASP A 182 7.68 -29.72 -9.69
C ASP A 182 8.13 -30.03 -11.13
N ILE A 183 8.36 -28.96 -11.91
CA ILE A 183 8.82 -29.02 -13.30
C ILE A 183 9.85 -27.93 -13.56
N ASP A 184 10.94 -28.28 -14.23
CA ASP A 184 12.04 -27.34 -14.50
C ASP A 184 11.65 -26.18 -15.41
N ASP A 185 10.65 -26.36 -16.27
CA ASP A 185 10.16 -25.37 -17.23
C ASP A 185 8.86 -24.65 -16.76
N PHE A 186 8.66 -24.55 -15.45
CA PHE A 186 7.48 -23.87 -14.85
C PHE A 186 7.27 -22.47 -15.41
N PHE A 187 8.33 -21.67 -15.48
CA PHE A 187 8.25 -20.28 -15.94
C PHE A 187 7.81 -20.19 -17.41
N GLU A 188 8.34 -21.03 -18.27
CA GLU A 188 8.01 -21.10 -19.70
C GLU A 188 6.55 -21.54 -19.90
N ASN A 189 6.08 -22.48 -19.11
CA ASN A 189 4.72 -22.96 -19.14
C ASN A 189 3.72 -21.89 -18.71
N VAL A 190 3.96 -21.23 -17.58
CA VAL A 190 3.12 -20.11 -17.09
C VAL A 190 3.07 -19.00 -18.14
N TRP A 191 4.20 -18.66 -18.75
CA TRP A 191 4.28 -17.64 -19.78
C TRP A 191 3.53 -18.03 -21.05
N ARG A 192 3.58 -19.31 -21.44
CA ARG A 192 2.84 -19.86 -22.58
C ARG A 192 1.34 -19.80 -22.34
N ASP A 193 0.91 -20.19 -21.16
CA ASP A 193 -0.50 -20.19 -20.77
C ASP A 193 -1.06 -18.78 -20.69
N PHE A 194 -0.31 -17.85 -20.15
CA PHE A 194 -0.67 -16.43 -20.18
C PHE A 194 -0.85 -15.91 -21.62
N ARG A 195 0.04 -16.28 -22.52
CA ARG A 195 -0.05 -15.86 -23.93
C ARG A 195 -1.29 -16.41 -24.62
N LYS A 196 -1.69 -17.65 -24.32
CA LYS A 196 -2.86 -18.31 -24.91
C LYS A 196 -4.17 -17.86 -24.28
N ASN A 197 -4.23 -17.85 -22.96
CA ASN A 197 -5.47 -17.76 -22.19
C ASN A 197 -5.64 -16.40 -21.51
N LYS A 198 -4.64 -15.49 -21.57
CA LYS A 198 -4.58 -14.25 -20.82
C LYS A 198 -4.68 -14.44 -19.29
N ASN A 199 -4.33 -15.61 -18.85
CA ASN A 199 -4.43 -16.09 -17.48
C ASN A 199 -3.02 -16.28 -16.93
N ILE A 200 -2.72 -15.62 -15.81
CA ILE A 200 -1.46 -15.82 -15.09
C ILE A 200 -1.66 -16.81 -13.93
N TYR A 201 -2.92 -17.05 -13.56
CA TYR A 201 -3.29 -17.83 -12.39
C TYR A 201 -4.38 -18.84 -12.72
#